data_4035a46bf975aeb2965da250c584fe6e
#
_entry.id   4035a46bf975aeb2965da250c584fe6e
#
_cell.length_a   1.000
_cell.length_b   1.000
_cell.length_c   1.000
_cell.angle_alpha   90.00
_cell.angle_beta   90.00
_cell.angle_gamma   90.00
#
_symmetry.space_group_name_H-M   'P 1'
#
loop_
_entity.id
_entity.type
_entity.pdbx_description
1 polymer ?
#
loop_
_entity_poly.entity_id
_entity_poly.type
_entity_poly.pdbx_seq_one_letter_code
_entity_poly.pdbx_strand_id
1 'polypeptide(L)'
;MPKATPEMKKYFKSIEDGVKRSYQIAEKARKKGLDPEKEVAIPIAKNMAERVVGLISVIAPQIISTKIPQRIVELEKEYGLLDWRVGFTIAEEVSKEKFCQFADKKEALEVGIRVGFAYLTLGIVSAPLEGFIGLKIKKRKDGKEYFALQYAGPIRAAGGTGQSLSVILADYV
;
A
#
# COMPACT_ATOMS: atom_id res chain seq x y z
N MET A 1 -16.16 16.52 -5.60
CA MET A 1 -14.74 16.78 -5.93
C MET A 1 -14.64 17.93 -6.93
N PRO A 2 -13.70 18.87 -6.77
CA PRO A 2 -13.44 19.86 -7.80
C PRO A 2 -13.04 19.20 -9.11
N LYS A 3 -13.60 19.66 -10.22
CA LYS A 3 -13.27 19.14 -11.55
C LYS A 3 -11.89 19.66 -11.95
N ALA A 4 -11.05 18.80 -12.53
CA ALA A 4 -9.74 19.21 -13.03
C ALA A 4 -9.88 20.29 -14.14
N THR A 5 -9.06 21.33 -14.05
CA THR A 5 -9.03 22.40 -15.07
C THR A 5 -8.54 21.86 -16.43
N PRO A 6 -8.81 22.55 -17.55
CA PRO A 6 -8.29 22.17 -18.85
C PRO A 6 -6.77 22.02 -18.88
N GLU A 7 -6.05 22.90 -18.18
CA GLU A 7 -4.58 22.89 -18.08
C GLU A 7 -4.11 21.63 -17.33
N MET A 8 -4.76 21.28 -16.20
CA MET A 8 -4.46 20.05 -15.46
C MET A 8 -4.71 18.81 -16.31
N LYS A 9 -5.81 18.76 -17.06
CA LYS A 9 -6.10 17.64 -17.97
C LYS A 9 -5.03 17.50 -19.05
N LYS A 10 -4.59 18.62 -19.63
CA LYS A 10 -3.51 18.63 -20.63
C LYS A 10 -2.19 18.14 -20.03
N TYR A 11 -1.87 18.58 -18.82
CA TYR A 11 -0.68 18.12 -18.09
C TYR A 11 -0.71 16.62 -17.83
N PHE A 12 -1.79 16.08 -17.26
CA PHE A 12 -1.92 14.64 -17.02
C PHE A 12 -1.86 13.83 -18.31
N LYS A 13 -2.48 14.32 -19.38
CA LYS A 13 -2.38 13.67 -20.68
C LYS A 13 -0.93 13.62 -21.19
N SER A 14 -0.15 14.68 -21.00
CA SER A 14 1.26 14.70 -21.40
C SER A 14 2.09 13.65 -20.63
N ILE A 15 1.78 13.43 -19.34
CA ILE A 15 2.42 12.37 -18.53
C ILE A 15 2.04 10.99 -19.07
N GLU A 16 0.75 10.74 -19.32
CA GLU A 16 0.28 9.47 -19.88
C GLU A 16 0.94 9.16 -21.22
N ASP A 17 1.04 10.15 -22.10
CA ASP A 17 1.69 10.01 -23.42
C ASP A 17 3.20 9.75 -23.27
N GLY A 18 3.85 10.37 -22.28
CA GLY A 18 5.25 10.09 -21.92
C GLY A 18 5.46 8.65 -21.46
N VAL A 19 4.60 8.18 -20.56
CA VAL A 19 4.63 6.78 -20.08
C VAL A 19 4.41 5.79 -21.23
N LYS A 20 3.39 6.00 -22.08
CA LYS A 20 3.15 5.14 -23.27
C LYS A 20 4.35 5.08 -24.19
N ARG A 21 5.02 6.23 -24.42
CA ARG A 21 6.25 6.27 -25.23
C ARG A 21 7.38 5.46 -24.59
N SER A 22 7.56 5.54 -23.28
CA SER A 22 8.58 4.76 -22.57
C SER A 22 8.33 3.26 -22.69
N TYR A 23 7.08 2.81 -22.56
CA TYR A 23 6.71 1.42 -22.80
C TYR A 23 6.99 0.96 -24.24
N GLN A 24 6.69 1.78 -25.23
CA GLN A 24 6.99 1.47 -26.63
C GLN A 24 8.50 1.32 -26.89
N ILE A 25 9.32 2.14 -26.23
CA ILE A 25 10.79 2.03 -26.33
C ILE A 25 11.26 0.72 -25.69
N ALA A 26 10.78 0.41 -24.48
CA ALA A 26 11.11 -0.83 -23.78
C ALA A 26 10.69 -2.07 -24.58
N GLU A 27 9.50 -2.05 -25.20
CA GLU A 27 9.03 -3.14 -26.06
C GLU A 27 9.93 -3.34 -27.28
N LYS A 28 10.37 -2.23 -27.91
CA LYS A 28 11.33 -2.31 -29.05
C LYS A 28 12.68 -2.87 -28.62
N ALA A 29 13.16 -2.50 -27.43
CA ALA A 29 14.41 -3.04 -26.88
C ALA A 29 14.31 -4.56 -26.65
N ARG A 30 13.19 -5.04 -26.09
CA ARG A 30 12.95 -6.48 -25.87
C ARG A 30 12.87 -7.26 -27.17
N LYS A 31 12.15 -6.74 -28.17
CA LYS A 31 12.08 -7.37 -29.51
C LYS A 31 13.47 -7.54 -30.15
N LYS A 32 14.45 -6.71 -29.77
CA LYS A 32 15.84 -6.78 -30.22
C LYS A 32 16.74 -7.59 -29.29
N GLY A 33 16.22 -8.16 -28.21
CA GLY A 33 17.00 -8.90 -27.21
C GLY A 33 17.95 -8.03 -26.39
N LEU A 34 17.70 -6.72 -26.31
CA LEU A 34 18.52 -5.76 -25.56
C LEU A 34 18.10 -5.61 -24.08
N ASP A 35 16.93 -6.12 -23.73
CA ASP A 35 16.38 -6.07 -22.37
C ASP A 35 16.31 -7.52 -21.84
N PRO A 36 16.92 -7.85 -20.69
CA PRO A 36 16.87 -9.18 -20.09
C PRO A 36 15.47 -9.55 -19.59
N GLU A 37 14.63 -8.54 -19.22
CA GLU A 37 13.28 -8.76 -18.76
C GLU A 37 12.31 -8.92 -19.92
N LYS A 38 11.58 -10.04 -19.95
CA LYS A 38 10.62 -10.35 -21.01
C LYS A 38 9.33 -9.55 -20.90
N GLU A 39 8.94 -9.21 -19.68
CA GLU A 39 7.71 -8.46 -19.40
C GLU A 39 7.97 -7.35 -18.39
N VAL A 40 7.45 -6.15 -18.65
CA VAL A 40 7.36 -5.08 -17.66
C VAL A 40 5.90 -4.86 -17.37
N ALA A 41 5.44 -5.44 -16.30
CA ALA A 41 4.12 -5.19 -15.76
C ALA A 41 4.24 -4.23 -14.58
N ILE A 42 4.37 -2.93 -14.84
CA ILE A 42 4.14 -1.91 -13.81
C ILE A 42 2.75 -1.34 -14.09
N PRO A 43 1.69 -1.87 -13.47
CA PRO A 43 0.36 -1.31 -13.64
C PRO A 43 0.33 0.10 -13.05
N ILE A 44 -0.13 1.08 -13.83
CA ILE A 44 -0.38 2.42 -13.33
C ILE A 44 -1.63 2.36 -12.48
N ALA A 45 -1.52 2.66 -11.19
CA ALA A 45 -2.66 2.74 -10.29
C ALA A 45 -3.61 3.88 -10.71
N LYS A 46 -4.89 3.58 -10.89
CA LYS A 46 -5.93 4.52 -11.31
C LYS A 46 -6.52 5.30 -10.13
N ASN A 47 -6.39 4.77 -8.94
CA ASN A 47 -6.92 5.33 -7.70
C ASN A 47 -6.06 4.92 -6.50
N MET A 48 -6.42 5.44 -5.31
CA MET A 48 -5.70 5.13 -4.07
C MET A 48 -5.76 3.65 -3.72
N ALA A 49 -6.87 2.99 -3.96
CA ALA A 49 -7.05 1.58 -3.65
C ALA A 49 -6.09 0.67 -4.45
N GLU A 50 -5.99 0.91 -5.76
CA GLU A 50 -5.02 0.20 -6.62
C GLU A 50 -3.57 0.52 -6.24
N ARG A 51 -3.29 1.78 -5.85
CA ARG A 51 -1.96 2.20 -5.40
C ARG A 51 -1.54 1.48 -4.12
N VAL A 52 -2.44 1.36 -3.14
CA VAL A 52 -2.17 0.66 -1.87
C VAL A 52 -1.83 -0.81 -2.14
N VAL A 53 -2.67 -1.50 -2.92
CA VAL A 53 -2.44 -2.92 -3.23
C VAL A 53 -1.16 -3.10 -4.06
N GLY A 54 -0.95 -2.28 -5.10
CA GLY A 54 0.27 -2.33 -5.91
C GLY A 54 1.54 -2.11 -5.08
N LEU A 55 1.48 -1.20 -4.09
CA LEU A 55 2.61 -0.94 -3.19
C LEU A 55 2.91 -2.13 -2.28
N ILE A 56 1.89 -2.65 -1.59
CA ILE A 56 2.09 -3.71 -0.60
C ILE A 56 2.30 -5.08 -1.24
N SER A 57 1.84 -5.29 -2.47
CA SER A 57 2.06 -6.54 -3.21
C SER A 57 3.53 -6.88 -3.47
N VAL A 58 4.43 -5.90 -3.38
CA VAL A 58 5.88 -6.13 -3.49
C VAL A 58 6.39 -7.08 -2.40
N ILE A 59 5.78 -7.03 -1.21
CA ILE A 59 6.14 -7.88 -0.07
C ILE A 59 5.09 -8.94 0.26
N ALA A 60 3.85 -8.76 -0.23
CA ALA A 60 2.73 -9.67 -0.02
C ALA A 60 2.01 -9.90 -1.36
N PRO A 61 2.60 -10.63 -2.31
CA PRO A 61 2.05 -10.80 -3.66
C PRO A 61 0.67 -11.47 -3.69
N GLN A 62 0.30 -12.21 -2.66
CA GLN A 62 -1.00 -12.86 -2.53
C GLN A 62 -2.18 -11.89 -2.50
N ILE A 63 -1.97 -10.59 -2.24
CA ILE A 63 -3.04 -9.59 -2.23
C ILE A 63 -3.39 -9.04 -3.63
N ILE A 64 -2.58 -9.29 -4.66
CA ILE A 64 -2.73 -8.69 -6.00
C ILE A 64 -4.11 -8.97 -6.61
N SER A 65 -4.58 -10.21 -6.55
CA SER A 65 -5.83 -10.63 -7.18
C SER A 65 -7.02 -10.67 -6.21
N THR A 66 -6.94 -9.94 -5.11
CA THR A 66 -7.99 -9.91 -4.08
C THR A 66 -9.01 -8.80 -4.34
N LYS A 67 -10.08 -8.80 -3.53
CA LYS A 67 -11.10 -7.75 -3.52
C LYS A 67 -10.75 -6.53 -2.64
N ILE A 68 -9.52 -6.44 -2.14
CA ILE A 68 -9.07 -5.31 -1.31
C ILE A 68 -9.29 -3.96 -2.01
N PRO A 69 -8.93 -3.76 -3.30
CA PRO A 69 -9.17 -2.47 -3.96
C PRO A 69 -10.65 -2.10 -4.03
N GLN A 70 -11.52 -3.06 -4.32
CA GLN A 70 -12.97 -2.84 -4.37
C GLN A 70 -13.51 -2.44 -3.00
N ARG A 71 -13.04 -3.13 -1.94
CA ARG A 71 -13.46 -2.86 -0.57
C ARG A 71 -13.02 -1.47 -0.10
N ILE A 72 -11.81 -1.03 -0.43
CA ILE A 72 -11.36 0.35 -0.15
C ILE A 72 -12.29 1.36 -0.82
N VAL A 73 -12.66 1.15 -2.09
CA VAL A 73 -13.57 2.04 -2.81
C VAL A 73 -14.98 2.06 -2.18
N GLU A 74 -15.46 0.93 -1.67
CA GLU A 74 -16.74 0.87 -0.92
C GLU A 74 -16.67 1.69 0.37
N LEU A 75 -15.60 1.52 1.15
CA LEU A 75 -15.37 2.27 2.38
C LEU A 75 -15.21 3.78 2.12
N GLU A 76 -14.57 4.17 1.01
CA GLU A 76 -14.48 5.57 0.60
C GLU A 76 -15.84 6.17 0.22
N LYS A 77 -16.78 5.37 -0.31
CA LYS A 77 -18.14 5.82 -0.55
C LYS A 77 -18.94 6.00 0.74
N GLU A 78 -18.67 5.16 1.75
CA GLU A 78 -19.34 5.19 3.04
C GLU A 78 -18.83 6.33 3.92
N TYR A 79 -17.51 6.45 4.08
CA TYR A 79 -16.87 7.38 5.02
C TYR A 79 -16.36 8.68 4.39
N GLY A 80 -16.09 8.65 3.10
CA GLY A 80 -15.47 9.73 2.37
C GLY A 80 -14.07 9.38 1.87
N LEU A 81 -13.64 10.06 0.82
CA LEU A 81 -12.32 9.88 0.24
C LEU A 81 -11.23 10.32 1.24
N LEU A 82 -10.23 9.48 1.44
CA LEU A 82 -9.10 9.69 2.34
C LEU A 82 -9.51 9.81 3.83
N ASP A 83 -10.71 9.35 4.19
CA ASP A 83 -11.11 9.28 5.60
C ASP A 83 -10.26 8.22 6.33
N TRP A 84 -9.82 8.55 7.55
CA TRP A 84 -8.97 7.66 8.35
C TRP A 84 -9.64 6.31 8.66
N ARG A 85 -10.98 6.28 8.79
CA ARG A 85 -11.74 5.05 9.06
C ARG A 85 -11.55 3.99 7.98
N VAL A 86 -11.37 4.42 6.72
CA VAL A 86 -11.07 3.50 5.61
C VAL A 86 -9.78 2.72 5.88
N GLY A 87 -8.71 3.43 6.28
CA GLY A 87 -7.42 2.80 6.57
C GLY A 87 -7.47 1.82 7.74
N PHE A 88 -8.19 2.16 8.80
CA PHE A 88 -8.36 1.29 9.97
C PHE A 88 -9.21 0.07 9.65
N THR A 89 -10.36 0.25 9.01
CA THR A 89 -11.26 -0.85 8.65
C THR A 89 -10.59 -1.84 7.69
N ILE A 90 -9.90 -1.35 6.65
CA ILE A 90 -9.24 -2.26 5.71
C ILE A 90 -8.07 -3.01 6.36
N ALA A 91 -7.33 -2.36 7.28
CA ALA A 91 -6.28 -3.03 8.04
C ALA A 91 -6.83 -4.20 8.86
N GLU A 92 -7.90 -3.97 9.60
CA GLU A 92 -8.58 -4.99 10.40
C GLU A 92 -9.09 -6.14 9.53
N GLU A 93 -9.74 -5.83 8.41
CA GLU A 93 -10.30 -6.84 7.51
C GLU A 93 -9.21 -7.71 6.86
N VAL A 94 -8.08 -7.13 6.49
CA VAL A 94 -6.92 -7.87 5.97
C VAL A 94 -6.28 -8.73 7.06
N SER A 95 -6.08 -8.18 8.25
CA SER A 95 -5.52 -8.90 9.40
C SER A 95 -6.38 -10.10 9.84
N LYS A 96 -7.70 -10.04 9.59
CA LYS A 96 -8.65 -11.14 9.80
C LYS A 96 -8.76 -12.10 8.62
N GLU A 97 -7.87 -12.00 7.65
CA GLU A 97 -7.80 -12.88 6.47
C GLU A 97 -9.10 -12.93 5.64
N LYS A 98 -9.87 -11.82 5.59
CA LYS A 98 -11.14 -11.78 4.83
C LYS A 98 -10.97 -11.91 3.32
N PHE A 99 -9.79 -11.63 2.79
CA PHE A 99 -9.55 -11.53 1.34
C PHE A 99 -8.63 -12.62 0.79
N CYS A 100 -7.68 -13.09 1.58
CA CYS A 100 -6.76 -14.17 1.26
C CYS A 100 -6.17 -14.75 2.55
N GLN A 101 -5.52 -15.90 2.44
CA GLN A 101 -4.80 -16.55 3.54
C GLN A 101 -3.35 -16.10 3.55
N PHE A 102 -2.75 -16.04 4.73
CA PHE A 102 -1.34 -15.76 4.97
C PHE A 102 -0.63 -16.98 5.55
N ALA A 103 0.69 -16.98 5.58
CA ALA A 103 1.46 -18.11 6.10
C ALA A 103 1.23 -18.33 7.61
N ASP A 104 1.04 -17.24 8.35
CA ASP A 104 0.71 -17.27 9.78
C ASP A 104 -0.01 -15.98 10.21
N LYS A 105 -0.51 -16.00 11.45
CA LYS A 105 -1.19 -14.84 12.05
C LYS A 105 -0.32 -13.58 12.11
N LYS A 106 0.98 -13.74 12.27
CA LYS A 106 1.92 -12.62 12.32
C LYS A 106 1.99 -11.93 10.96
N GLU A 107 2.10 -12.68 9.87
CA GLU A 107 2.08 -12.14 8.51
C GLU A 107 0.76 -11.43 8.20
N ALA A 108 -0.38 -12.05 8.57
CA ALA A 108 -1.70 -11.42 8.40
C ALA A 108 -1.78 -10.05 9.08
N LEU A 109 -1.30 -9.94 10.33
CA LEU A 109 -1.24 -8.69 11.07
C LEU A 109 -0.30 -7.69 10.43
N GLU A 110 0.92 -8.10 10.05
CA GLU A 110 1.89 -7.23 9.40
C GLU A 110 1.36 -6.66 8.08
N VAL A 111 0.75 -7.49 7.25
CA VAL A 111 0.20 -7.06 5.95
C VAL A 111 -1.01 -6.15 6.16
N GLY A 112 -1.90 -6.49 7.09
CA GLY A 112 -3.03 -5.63 7.44
C GLY A 112 -2.60 -4.24 7.90
N ILE A 113 -1.64 -4.16 8.83
CA ILE A 113 -1.05 -2.90 9.28
C ILE A 113 -0.44 -2.13 8.11
N ARG A 114 0.32 -2.79 7.22
CA ARG A 114 0.92 -2.13 6.05
C ARG A 114 -0.11 -1.59 5.06
N VAL A 115 -1.18 -2.35 4.80
CA VAL A 115 -2.27 -1.92 3.90
C VAL A 115 -2.95 -0.67 4.45
N GLY A 116 -3.36 -0.69 5.72
CA GLY A 116 -3.95 0.49 6.37
C GLY A 116 -2.98 1.67 6.43
N PHE A 117 -1.73 1.42 6.76
CA PHE A 117 -0.70 2.45 6.83
C PHE A 117 -0.37 3.07 5.46
N ALA A 118 -0.35 2.25 4.39
CA ALA A 118 -0.21 2.74 3.03
C ALA A 118 -1.37 3.65 2.62
N TYR A 119 -2.61 3.31 2.99
CA TYR A 119 -3.76 4.16 2.74
C TYR A 119 -3.66 5.49 3.50
N LEU A 120 -3.38 5.43 4.80
CA LEU A 120 -3.30 6.60 5.68
C LEU A 120 -2.13 7.54 5.35
N THR A 121 -1.08 7.04 4.72
CA THR A 121 0.07 7.81 4.26
C THR A 121 0.03 8.13 2.77
N LEU A 122 -1.13 8.04 2.14
CA LEU A 122 -1.36 8.38 0.71
C LEU A 122 -0.47 7.58 -0.26
N GLY A 123 -0.12 6.34 0.10
CA GLY A 123 0.73 5.48 -0.71
C GLY A 123 2.19 5.96 -0.83
N ILE A 124 2.70 6.64 0.20
CA ILE A 124 4.12 6.98 0.30
C ILE A 124 4.91 5.70 0.60
N VAL A 125 5.89 5.38 -0.24
CA VAL A 125 6.70 4.15 -0.15
C VAL A 125 7.48 4.05 1.16
N SER A 126 8.09 5.16 1.58
CA SER A 126 9.02 5.21 2.71
C SER A 126 8.40 4.84 4.07
N ALA A 127 7.10 5.01 4.25
CA ALA A 127 6.45 4.72 5.53
C ALA A 127 6.05 3.23 5.68
N PRO A 128 5.19 2.64 4.83
CA PRO A 128 4.70 1.28 5.02
C PRO A 128 5.69 0.18 4.58
N LEU A 129 6.66 0.47 3.71
CA LEU A 129 7.62 -0.50 3.21
C LEU A 129 9.01 -0.35 3.83
N GLU A 130 9.61 0.82 3.71
CA GLU A 130 10.99 1.05 4.14
C GLU A 130 11.09 1.45 5.62
N GLY A 131 10.07 2.12 6.14
CA GLY A 131 10.04 2.60 7.52
C GLY A 131 9.54 1.57 8.51
N PHE A 132 8.38 0.98 8.26
CA PHE A 132 7.85 -0.12 9.05
C PHE A 132 8.44 -1.44 8.54
N ILE A 133 9.31 -2.07 9.34
CA ILE A 133 9.98 -3.32 8.96
C ILE A 133 9.10 -4.53 9.25
N GLY A 134 8.39 -4.53 10.36
CA GLY A 134 7.54 -5.63 10.78
C GLY A 134 7.17 -5.57 12.24
N LEU A 135 6.55 -6.62 12.75
CA LEU A 135 6.21 -6.76 14.16
C LEU A 135 6.81 -8.04 14.76
N LYS A 136 7.02 -8.01 16.07
CA LYS A 136 7.30 -9.19 16.90
C LYS A 136 6.24 -9.30 17.98
N ILE A 137 5.68 -10.49 18.14
CA ILE A 137 4.83 -10.80 19.28
C ILE A 137 5.75 -11.16 20.45
N LYS A 138 5.65 -10.40 21.54
CA LYS A 138 6.45 -10.58 22.75
C LYS A 138 5.54 -10.80 23.95
N LYS A 139 6.07 -11.48 24.96
CA LYS A 139 5.37 -11.68 26.23
C LYS A 139 5.83 -10.69 27.29
N ARG A 140 4.89 -10.15 28.02
CA ARG A 140 5.13 -9.35 29.23
C ARG A 140 5.46 -10.25 30.40
N LYS A 141 5.91 -9.65 31.51
CA LYS A 141 6.18 -10.38 32.78
C LYS A 141 4.91 -11.04 33.36
N ASP A 142 3.74 -10.48 33.07
CA ASP A 142 2.43 -11.02 33.48
C ASP A 142 1.89 -12.12 32.51
N GLY A 143 2.67 -12.55 31.54
CA GLY A 143 2.32 -13.58 30.58
C GLY A 143 1.50 -13.09 29.38
N LYS A 144 1.01 -11.85 29.38
CA LYS A 144 0.25 -11.27 28.28
C LYS A 144 1.15 -10.97 27.08
N GLU A 145 0.62 -11.14 25.90
CA GLU A 145 1.30 -10.81 24.66
C GLU A 145 1.12 -9.33 24.27
N TYR A 146 2.11 -8.79 23.56
CA TYR A 146 2.04 -7.46 22.98
C TYR A 146 2.82 -7.39 21.67
N PHE A 147 2.47 -6.44 20.83
CA PHE A 147 3.19 -6.18 19.59
C PHE A 147 4.38 -5.25 19.84
N ALA A 148 5.54 -5.66 19.36
CA ALA A 148 6.73 -4.83 19.28
C ALA A 148 6.95 -4.45 17.82
N LEU A 149 6.57 -3.24 17.44
CA LEU A 149 6.75 -2.73 16.08
C LEU A 149 8.22 -2.41 15.83
N GLN A 150 8.71 -2.82 14.67
CA GLN A 150 10.09 -2.62 14.25
C GLN A 150 10.16 -1.56 13.16
N TYR A 151 11.08 -0.61 13.32
CA TYR A 151 11.23 0.51 12.39
C TYR A 151 12.67 0.67 11.91
N ALA A 152 12.83 1.13 10.66
CA ALA A 152 14.09 1.57 10.07
C ALA A 152 14.18 3.11 9.99
N GLY A 153 15.35 3.61 9.58
CA GLY A 153 15.62 5.05 9.47
C GLY A 153 14.60 5.88 8.70
N PRO A 154 14.07 5.43 7.55
CA PRO A 154 13.11 6.19 6.75
C PRO A 154 11.85 6.66 7.47
N ILE A 155 11.39 5.94 8.51
CA ILE A 155 10.23 6.37 9.30
C ILE A 155 10.49 7.69 10.04
N ARG A 156 11.73 7.95 10.43
CA ARG A 156 12.11 9.20 11.11
C ARG A 156 12.00 10.40 10.17
N ALA A 157 12.31 10.21 8.89
CA ALA A 157 12.17 11.25 7.87
C ALA A 157 10.70 11.54 7.53
N ALA A 158 9.81 10.56 7.71
CA ALA A 158 8.36 10.75 7.55
C ALA A 158 7.71 11.55 8.69
N GLY A 159 8.48 11.90 9.73
CA GLY A 159 8.03 12.64 10.91
C GLY A 159 7.33 11.79 11.96
N GLY A 160 7.16 12.33 13.15
CA GLY A 160 6.55 11.63 14.30
C GLY A 160 5.11 11.19 14.05
N THR A 161 4.36 11.91 13.24
CA THR A 161 2.97 11.59 12.89
C THR A 161 2.84 10.22 12.22
N GLY A 162 3.70 9.89 11.24
CA GLY A 162 3.67 8.59 10.58
C GLY A 162 3.94 7.45 11.55
N GLN A 163 4.94 7.60 12.42
CA GLN A 163 5.25 6.58 13.43
C GLN A 163 4.10 6.40 14.42
N SER A 164 3.56 7.48 14.98
CA SER A 164 2.42 7.43 15.90
C SER A 164 1.20 6.77 15.27
N LEU A 165 0.91 7.08 14.01
CA LEU A 165 -0.22 6.52 13.28
C LEU A 165 -0.09 5.00 13.12
N SER A 166 1.12 4.49 12.82
CA SER A 166 1.34 3.05 12.71
C SER A 166 1.19 2.32 14.06
N VAL A 167 1.54 2.98 15.19
CA VAL A 167 1.32 2.43 16.53
C VAL A 167 -0.18 2.32 16.84
N ILE A 168 -0.93 3.39 16.61
CA ILE A 168 -2.39 3.41 16.83
C ILE A 168 -3.07 2.35 15.95
N LEU A 169 -2.64 2.24 14.68
CA LEU A 169 -3.18 1.23 13.77
C LEU A 169 -2.90 -0.19 14.24
N ALA A 170 -1.71 -0.46 14.78
CA ALA A 170 -1.36 -1.76 15.34
C ALA A 170 -2.12 -2.09 16.63
N ASP A 171 -2.44 -1.10 17.44
CA ASP A 171 -3.30 -1.27 18.61
C ASP A 171 -4.75 -1.58 18.25
N TYR A 172 -5.20 -1.10 17.08
CA TYR A 172 -6.56 -1.30 16.62
C TYR A 172 -6.80 -2.69 16.04
N VAL A 173 -5.81 -3.29 15.37
CA VAL A 173 -5.93 -4.58 14.66
C VAL A 173 -5.76 -5.73 15.61
#